data_2848fe0f3a583b87eddf85aaee3496b4
#
_entry.id   2848fe0f3a583b87eddf85aaee3496b4
#
_cell.length_a   1.000
_cell.length_b   1.000
_cell.length_c   1.000
_cell.angle_alpha   90.00
_cell.angle_beta   90.00
_cell.angle_gamma   90.00
#
_symmetry.space_group_name_H-M   'P 1'
#
loop_
_entity.id
_entity.type
_entity.pdbx_description
1 polymer ?
#
loop_
_entity_poly.entity_id
_entity_poly.type
_entity_poly.pdbx_seq_one_letter_code
_entity_poly.pdbx_strand_id
1 'polypeptide(L)'
;MNDLYVKRNIIAIDLKSFFASCECIDRGLDPFTTPLVVCNPKQKGAITLAVTPYLKQFGVPGRCRIYDINKYKFPRGTVIMKAPPRMSLYVEKSKEVIETYLEFVSKEDMHIYSIDEVLLDVTSYLKMYKLTDYELALKILKRIKEKTGLTATAGIGPNLMMAKVAMDIDAKHVKNNIAKWTYDDVETKLWEITPLSKMWGIGSRMESNLNKLGLKKIGDIAKYDRYKLKEKFGVIGEELWYHANGIDLSKISDFNYAPKDKSISHSQVLFKDYNGDNVILIIKEMCDVLTKRLRAMNKCTKVISFGIGYSRSVGGGFYHSFKRDVPTSDTKEICNDCLRIFDKYYEDLPIRKVSIALGGLSDDTGMQL
;
A
#
# COMPACT_ATOMS: atom_id res chain seq x y z
N MET A 1 -27.35 -13.78 -11.42
CA MET A 1 -25.97 -13.27 -11.44
C MET A 1 -25.72 -12.28 -12.58
N ASN A 2 -26.31 -12.49 -13.77
CA ASN A 2 -26.09 -11.58 -14.92
C ASN A 2 -26.45 -10.12 -14.63
N ASP A 3 -27.44 -9.85 -13.78
CA ASP A 3 -27.85 -8.48 -13.40
C ASP A 3 -26.82 -7.75 -12.51
N LEU A 4 -25.84 -8.48 -11.96
CA LEU A 4 -24.75 -7.93 -11.14
C LEU A 4 -23.49 -7.61 -11.96
N TYR A 5 -23.47 -7.96 -13.24
CA TYR A 5 -22.35 -7.65 -14.13
C TYR A 5 -22.47 -6.22 -14.67
N VAL A 6 -21.73 -5.32 -14.04
CA VAL A 6 -21.67 -3.91 -14.48
C VAL A 6 -20.90 -3.78 -15.78
N LYS A 7 -21.32 -2.84 -16.63
CA LYS A 7 -20.64 -2.54 -17.92
C LYS A 7 -19.96 -1.18 -17.82
N ARG A 8 -18.82 -1.16 -17.16
CA ARG A 8 -17.93 0.02 -17.09
C ARG A 8 -16.62 -0.27 -17.80
N ASN A 9 -15.86 0.78 -18.06
CA ASN A 9 -14.50 0.69 -18.59
C ASN A 9 -13.56 1.30 -17.56
N ILE A 10 -12.98 0.44 -16.74
CA ILE A 10 -12.06 0.83 -15.68
C ILE A 10 -10.63 0.57 -16.13
N ILE A 11 -9.75 1.54 -15.91
CA ILE A 11 -8.30 1.39 -16.12
C ILE A 11 -7.62 1.49 -14.75
N ALA A 12 -6.94 0.43 -14.34
CA ALA A 12 -6.01 0.42 -13.21
C ALA A 12 -4.59 0.69 -13.72
N ILE A 13 -3.85 1.61 -13.11
CA ILE A 13 -2.48 1.95 -13.53
C ILE A 13 -1.54 1.89 -12.34
N ASP A 14 -0.37 1.25 -12.50
CA ASP A 14 0.69 1.09 -11.50
C ASP A 14 2.04 1.52 -12.09
N LEU A 15 2.77 2.40 -11.39
CA LEU A 15 4.08 2.90 -11.80
C LEU A 15 5.17 1.85 -11.51
N LYS A 16 5.93 1.46 -12.53
CA LYS A 16 6.95 0.42 -12.39
C LYS A 16 8.08 0.82 -11.45
N SER A 17 8.24 0.04 -10.36
CA SER A 17 9.33 0.24 -9.39
C SER A 17 9.45 1.69 -8.91
N PHE A 18 8.34 2.33 -8.60
CA PHE A 18 8.17 3.78 -8.51
C PHE A 18 9.33 4.50 -7.81
N PHE A 19 9.63 4.19 -6.55
CA PHE A 19 10.70 4.89 -5.81
C PHE A 19 12.07 4.73 -6.47
N ALA A 20 12.41 3.54 -6.95
CA ALA A 20 13.68 3.29 -7.62
C ALA A 20 13.76 4.00 -8.97
N SER A 21 12.65 4.04 -9.71
CA SER A 21 12.56 4.77 -10.98
C SER A 21 12.67 6.28 -10.77
N CYS A 22 12.05 6.85 -9.73
CA CYS A 22 12.21 8.27 -9.36
C CYS A 22 13.69 8.59 -9.06
N GLU A 23 14.37 7.73 -8.29
CA GLU A 23 15.78 7.93 -7.97
C GLU A 23 16.69 7.88 -9.20
N CYS A 24 16.39 7.01 -10.17
CA CYS A 24 17.13 6.96 -11.42
C CYS A 24 16.89 8.22 -12.27
N ILE A 25 15.62 8.57 -12.51
CA ILE A 25 15.24 9.70 -13.36
C ILE A 25 15.81 11.02 -12.81
N ASP A 26 15.74 11.23 -11.51
CA ASP A 26 16.30 12.43 -10.86
C ASP A 26 17.83 12.55 -11.00
N ARG A 27 18.52 11.43 -11.24
CA ARG A 27 19.97 11.37 -11.51
C ARG A 27 20.32 11.30 -13.00
N GLY A 28 19.35 11.41 -13.90
CA GLY A 28 19.56 11.26 -15.35
C GLY A 28 19.90 9.82 -15.77
N LEU A 29 19.51 8.82 -14.99
CA LEU A 29 19.77 7.41 -15.23
C LEU A 29 18.52 6.68 -15.74
N ASP A 30 18.71 5.64 -16.56
CA ASP A 30 17.61 4.77 -17.01
C ASP A 30 17.37 3.63 -15.99
N PRO A 31 16.14 3.52 -15.42
CA PRO A 31 15.80 2.46 -14.48
C PRO A 31 15.91 1.04 -15.04
N PHE A 32 15.86 0.88 -16.39
CA PHE A 32 15.92 -0.42 -17.05
C PHE A 32 17.35 -0.92 -17.26
N THR A 33 18.34 -0.04 -17.13
CA THR A 33 19.77 -0.38 -17.28
C THR A 33 20.58 -0.17 -16.03
N THR A 34 20.04 0.54 -15.03
CA THR A 34 20.74 0.92 -13.80
C THR A 34 20.41 -0.05 -12.64
N PRO A 35 21.42 -0.71 -12.04
CA PRO A 35 21.23 -1.54 -10.83
C PRO A 35 21.12 -0.67 -9.58
N LEU A 36 19.92 -0.19 -9.24
CA LEU A 36 19.70 0.68 -8.09
C LEU A 36 18.64 0.10 -7.14
N VAL A 37 18.89 0.25 -5.84
CA VAL A 37 17.95 -0.07 -4.76
C VAL A 37 17.72 1.14 -3.86
N VAL A 38 16.49 1.33 -3.41
CA VAL A 38 16.13 2.35 -2.43
C VAL A 38 16.11 1.71 -1.05
N CYS A 39 17.02 2.13 -0.18
CA CYS A 39 17.13 1.62 1.19
C CYS A 39 17.90 2.61 2.07
N ASN A 40 17.87 2.41 3.39
CA ASN A 40 18.79 3.12 4.28
C ASN A 40 20.20 2.50 4.18
N PRO A 41 21.19 3.15 3.54
CA PRO A 41 22.53 2.57 3.34
C PRO A 41 23.34 2.40 4.62
N LYS A 42 22.99 3.13 5.68
CA LYS A 42 23.66 3.09 7.00
C LYS A 42 23.19 1.91 7.86
N GLN A 43 22.08 1.27 7.50
CA GLN A 43 21.49 0.19 8.28
C GLN A 43 21.91 -1.17 7.71
N LYS A 44 22.74 -1.93 8.43
CA LYS A 44 23.01 -3.34 8.11
C LYS A 44 21.70 -4.14 8.10
N GLY A 45 21.40 -4.83 6.99
CA GLY A 45 20.17 -5.61 6.87
C GLY A 45 18.90 -4.80 6.64
N ALA A 46 19.01 -3.54 6.18
CA ALA A 46 17.87 -2.75 5.74
C ALA A 46 17.00 -3.54 4.74
N ILE A 47 15.69 -3.34 4.83
CA ILE A 47 14.76 -3.82 3.79
C ILE A 47 14.75 -2.77 2.67
N THR A 48 14.84 -3.23 1.42
CA THR A 48 14.69 -2.34 0.26
C THR A 48 13.23 -1.89 0.17
N LEU A 49 13.01 -0.60 -0.07
CA LEU A 49 11.69 -0.05 -0.35
C LEU A 49 11.28 -0.29 -1.80
N ALA A 50 12.25 -0.25 -2.71
CA ALA A 50 12.10 -0.57 -4.11
C ALA A 50 13.43 -1.00 -4.71
N VAL A 51 13.35 -1.77 -5.80
CA VAL A 51 14.48 -2.11 -6.67
C VAL A 51 14.13 -1.75 -8.11
N THR A 52 15.11 -1.39 -8.91
CA THR A 52 14.89 -1.03 -10.32
C THR A 52 14.35 -2.19 -11.14
N PRO A 53 13.66 -1.91 -12.27
CA PRO A 53 13.30 -2.94 -13.25
C PRO A 53 14.49 -3.75 -13.72
N TYR A 54 15.67 -3.13 -13.86
CA TYR A 54 16.92 -3.82 -14.17
C TYR A 54 17.19 -4.98 -13.19
N LEU A 55 17.16 -4.73 -11.88
CA LEU A 55 17.41 -5.78 -10.89
C LEU A 55 16.31 -6.85 -10.86
N LYS A 56 15.06 -6.47 -11.14
CA LYS A 56 13.94 -7.41 -11.22
C LYS A 56 14.10 -8.44 -12.33
N GLN A 57 14.79 -8.11 -13.44
CA GLN A 57 15.10 -9.04 -14.52
C GLN A 57 15.95 -10.24 -14.06
N PHE A 58 16.73 -10.06 -13.00
CA PHE A 58 17.54 -11.11 -12.40
C PHE A 58 16.82 -11.82 -11.24
N GLY A 59 15.51 -11.60 -11.07
CA GLY A 59 14.69 -12.24 -10.06
C GLY A 59 14.72 -11.57 -8.69
N VAL A 60 15.35 -10.39 -8.54
CA VAL A 60 15.38 -9.66 -7.27
C VAL A 60 13.97 -9.20 -6.90
N PRO A 61 13.41 -9.59 -5.73
CA PRO A 61 12.09 -9.14 -5.31
C PRO A 61 12.03 -7.63 -5.10
N GLY A 62 10.86 -7.03 -5.31
CA GLY A 62 10.63 -5.60 -5.09
C GLY A 62 10.98 -5.14 -3.67
N ARG A 63 10.81 -6.04 -2.69
CA ARG A 63 11.19 -5.84 -1.28
C ARG A 63 11.96 -7.05 -0.79
N CYS A 64 13.22 -6.85 -0.43
CA CYS A 64 14.10 -7.88 0.15
C CYS A 64 15.08 -7.24 1.14
N ARG A 65 15.78 -8.05 1.90
CA ARG A 65 16.91 -7.55 2.68
C ARG A 65 18.08 -7.24 1.75
N ILE A 66 18.80 -6.16 2.04
CA ILE A 66 19.89 -5.71 1.18
C ILE A 66 20.97 -6.76 0.98
N TYR A 67 21.25 -7.57 2.00
CA TYR A 67 22.25 -8.66 1.90
C TYR A 67 21.74 -9.86 1.08
N ASP A 68 20.41 -10.05 0.95
CA ASP A 68 19.84 -11.12 0.13
C ASP A 68 20.05 -10.86 -1.37
N ILE A 69 20.30 -9.60 -1.77
CA ILE A 69 20.57 -9.26 -3.17
C ILE A 69 21.82 -9.96 -3.69
N ASN A 70 22.80 -10.20 -2.83
CA ASN A 70 24.04 -10.92 -3.18
C ASN A 70 23.81 -12.40 -3.56
N LYS A 71 22.62 -12.95 -3.31
CA LYS A 71 22.25 -14.33 -3.71
C LYS A 71 21.92 -14.44 -5.20
N TYR A 72 21.68 -13.31 -5.87
CA TYR A 72 21.33 -13.26 -7.29
C TYR A 72 22.58 -13.11 -8.15
N LYS A 73 22.56 -13.70 -9.33
CA LYS A 73 23.68 -13.65 -10.28
C LYS A 73 23.50 -12.47 -11.22
N PHE A 74 24.43 -11.55 -11.21
CA PHE A 74 24.49 -10.39 -12.10
C PHE A 74 25.64 -10.52 -13.11
N PRO A 75 25.62 -9.77 -14.22
CA PRO A 75 26.76 -9.62 -15.11
C PRO A 75 28.03 -9.20 -14.35
N ARG A 76 29.20 -9.65 -14.83
CA ARG A 76 30.49 -9.31 -14.20
C ARG A 76 30.68 -7.78 -14.18
N GLY A 77 31.08 -7.24 -13.04
CA GLY A 77 31.27 -5.80 -12.86
C GLY A 77 30.01 -5.02 -12.46
N THR A 78 28.86 -5.67 -12.27
CA THR A 78 27.65 -4.98 -11.77
C THR A 78 27.89 -4.45 -10.36
N VAL A 79 27.76 -3.13 -10.19
CA VAL A 79 27.82 -2.43 -8.91
C VAL A 79 26.43 -1.92 -8.55
N ILE A 80 25.87 -2.38 -7.43
CA ILE A 80 24.52 -2.01 -6.99
C ILE A 80 24.58 -0.66 -6.26
N MET A 81 23.92 0.34 -6.83
CA MET A 81 23.75 1.66 -6.24
C MET A 81 22.70 1.61 -5.12
N LYS A 82 23.02 2.19 -3.96
CA LYS A 82 22.11 2.29 -2.80
C LYS A 82 21.68 3.73 -2.64
N ALA A 83 20.43 4.04 -2.92
CA ALA A 83 19.86 5.36 -2.75
C ALA A 83 19.09 5.46 -1.41
N PRO A 84 19.35 6.47 -0.58
CA PRO A 84 18.53 6.72 0.60
C PRO A 84 17.13 7.15 0.18
N PRO A 85 16.07 6.77 0.93
CA PRO A 85 14.70 7.17 0.61
C PRO A 85 14.51 8.69 0.67
N ARG A 86 13.87 9.26 -0.35
CA ARG A 86 13.52 10.70 -0.42
C ARG A 86 11.99 10.84 -0.63
N MET A 87 11.22 10.68 0.45
CA MET A 87 9.75 10.65 0.36
C MET A 87 9.14 11.92 -0.23
N SER A 88 9.73 13.11 0.02
CA SER A 88 9.29 14.37 -0.59
C SER A 88 9.36 14.34 -2.12
N LEU A 89 10.48 13.84 -2.67
CA LEU A 89 10.64 13.65 -4.11
C LEU A 89 9.57 12.70 -4.69
N TYR A 90 9.28 11.61 -3.99
CA TYR A 90 8.30 10.64 -4.48
C TYR A 90 6.87 11.19 -4.46
N VAL A 91 6.52 11.98 -3.43
CA VAL A 91 5.23 12.68 -3.37
C VAL A 91 5.13 13.72 -4.51
N GLU A 92 6.18 14.46 -4.79
CA GLU A 92 6.23 15.42 -5.89
C GLU A 92 6.04 14.73 -7.25
N LYS A 93 6.80 13.65 -7.50
CA LYS A 93 6.65 12.85 -8.73
C LYS A 93 5.26 12.21 -8.87
N SER A 94 4.68 11.75 -7.77
CA SER A 94 3.29 11.24 -7.77
C SER A 94 2.30 12.32 -8.15
N LYS A 95 2.46 13.56 -7.67
CA LYS A 95 1.61 14.71 -8.07
C LYS A 95 1.72 15.01 -9.56
N GLU A 96 2.93 15.04 -10.14
CA GLU A 96 3.13 15.23 -11.59
C GLU A 96 2.37 14.16 -12.41
N VAL A 97 2.37 12.91 -11.93
CA VAL A 97 1.62 11.82 -12.56
C VAL A 97 0.10 12.01 -12.41
N ILE A 98 -0.38 12.40 -11.23
CA ILE A 98 -1.80 12.69 -10.98
C ILE A 98 -2.28 13.84 -11.89
N GLU A 99 -1.51 14.90 -12.04
CA GLU A 99 -1.79 15.99 -12.97
C GLU A 99 -1.87 15.50 -14.42
N THR A 100 -1.08 14.49 -14.77
CA THR A 100 -1.15 13.86 -16.10
C THR A 100 -2.45 13.09 -16.29
N TYR A 101 -2.96 12.38 -15.27
CA TYR A 101 -4.27 11.72 -15.36
C TYR A 101 -5.41 12.71 -15.53
N LEU A 102 -5.34 13.88 -14.88
CA LEU A 102 -6.35 14.94 -14.98
C LEU A 102 -6.43 15.59 -16.38
N GLU A 103 -5.46 15.35 -17.27
CA GLU A 103 -5.59 15.70 -18.69
C GLU A 103 -6.61 14.82 -19.43
N PHE A 104 -6.96 13.67 -18.89
CA PHE A 104 -7.80 12.65 -19.52
C PHE A 104 -9.15 12.42 -18.85
N VAL A 105 -9.20 12.53 -17.54
CA VAL A 105 -10.41 12.27 -16.73
C VAL A 105 -10.58 13.35 -15.66
N SER A 106 -11.80 13.55 -15.18
CA SER A 106 -12.05 14.43 -14.04
C SER A 106 -11.61 13.76 -12.73
N LYS A 107 -11.49 14.58 -11.68
CA LYS A 107 -11.13 14.11 -10.35
C LYS A 107 -12.17 13.14 -9.77
N GLU A 108 -13.44 13.32 -10.12
CA GLU A 108 -14.56 12.51 -9.65
C GLU A 108 -14.52 11.07 -10.19
N ASP A 109 -13.88 10.89 -11.36
CA ASP A 109 -13.72 9.59 -12.03
C ASP A 109 -12.33 8.97 -11.79
N MET A 110 -11.58 9.49 -10.81
CA MET A 110 -10.26 9.04 -10.42
C MET A 110 -10.20 8.67 -8.94
N HIS A 111 -9.75 7.45 -8.64
CA HIS A 111 -9.41 7.03 -7.28
C HIS A 111 -7.90 6.79 -7.16
N ILE A 112 -7.23 7.62 -6.36
CA ILE A 112 -5.82 7.46 -6.01
C ILE A 112 -5.73 6.37 -4.95
N TYR A 113 -5.41 5.15 -5.39
CA TYR A 113 -5.33 3.98 -4.51
C TYR A 113 -4.08 4.00 -3.63
N SER A 114 -2.94 4.44 -4.19
CA SER A 114 -1.67 4.62 -3.48
C SER A 114 -0.83 5.74 -4.11
N ILE A 115 0.39 5.93 -3.64
CA ILE A 115 1.33 6.91 -4.19
C ILE A 115 1.75 6.62 -5.64
N ASP A 116 1.62 5.36 -6.08
CA ASP A 116 2.06 4.86 -7.39
C ASP A 116 0.95 4.15 -8.16
N GLU A 117 -0.29 4.14 -7.62
CA GLU A 117 -1.39 3.39 -8.21
C GLU A 117 -2.70 4.18 -8.23
N VAL A 118 -3.41 4.12 -9.36
CA VAL A 118 -4.68 4.80 -9.60
C VAL A 118 -5.69 3.88 -10.28
N LEU A 119 -6.97 4.12 -10.02
CA LEU A 119 -8.10 3.55 -10.75
C LEU A 119 -8.87 4.68 -11.42
N LEU A 120 -9.14 4.54 -12.73
CA LEU A 120 -9.82 5.52 -13.55
C LEU A 120 -11.09 4.91 -14.15
N ASP A 121 -12.24 5.54 -13.97
CA ASP A 121 -13.46 5.21 -14.74
C ASP A 121 -13.46 6.04 -16.02
N VAL A 122 -13.18 5.37 -17.14
CA VAL A 122 -13.11 6.06 -18.45
C VAL A 122 -14.37 5.86 -19.29
N THR A 123 -15.42 5.29 -18.73
CA THR A 123 -16.63 4.88 -19.44
C THR A 123 -17.26 6.05 -20.24
N SER A 124 -17.41 7.21 -19.62
CA SER A 124 -18.00 8.40 -20.26
C SER A 124 -17.08 9.06 -21.28
N TYR A 125 -15.77 8.86 -21.18
CA TYR A 125 -14.74 9.55 -21.96
C TYR A 125 -14.46 8.90 -23.31
N LEU A 126 -14.69 7.59 -23.46
CA LEU A 126 -14.35 6.85 -24.68
C LEU A 126 -15.05 7.43 -25.92
N LYS A 127 -16.33 7.78 -25.79
CA LYS A 127 -17.09 8.41 -26.87
C LYS A 127 -16.55 9.79 -27.23
N MET A 128 -16.18 10.58 -26.22
CA MET A 128 -15.63 11.93 -26.38
C MET A 128 -14.29 11.89 -27.10
N TYR A 129 -13.39 10.99 -26.69
CA TYR A 129 -12.08 10.83 -27.31
C TYR A 129 -12.12 10.06 -28.65
N LYS A 130 -13.23 9.39 -28.97
CA LYS A 130 -13.35 8.46 -30.12
C LYS A 130 -12.26 7.38 -30.08
N LEU A 131 -11.96 6.86 -28.90
CA LEU A 131 -10.96 5.83 -28.65
C LEU A 131 -11.61 4.64 -27.95
N THR A 132 -11.00 3.47 -28.12
CA THR A 132 -11.26 2.32 -27.27
C THR A 132 -10.58 2.51 -25.91
N ASP A 133 -11.00 1.76 -24.91
CA ASP A 133 -10.38 1.73 -23.58
C ASP A 133 -8.88 1.38 -23.66
N TYR A 134 -8.51 0.47 -24.55
CA TYR A 134 -7.11 0.08 -24.78
C TYR A 134 -6.27 1.22 -25.38
N GLU A 135 -6.80 1.89 -26.41
CA GLU A 135 -6.13 3.04 -27.03
C GLU A 135 -5.97 4.20 -26.06
N LEU A 136 -6.99 4.44 -25.23
CA LEU A 136 -6.91 5.48 -24.20
C LEU A 136 -5.87 5.12 -23.12
N ALA A 137 -5.83 3.87 -22.65
CA ALA A 137 -4.80 3.41 -21.74
C ALA A 137 -3.40 3.60 -22.33
N LEU A 138 -3.19 3.21 -23.59
CA LEU A 138 -1.91 3.39 -24.29
C LEU A 138 -1.51 4.87 -24.36
N LYS A 139 -2.45 5.75 -24.66
CA LYS A 139 -2.23 7.20 -24.73
C LYS A 139 -1.84 7.78 -23.37
N ILE A 140 -2.50 7.35 -22.30
CA ILE A 140 -2.19 7.75 -20.91
C ILE A 140 -0.78 7.28 -20.53
N LEU A 141 -0.44 6.00 -20.74
CA LEU A 141 0.88 5.46 -20.42
C LEU A 141 2.01 6.18 -21.17
N LYS A 142 1.79 6.48 -22.45
CA LYS A 142 2.73 7.26 -23.26
C LYS A 142 2.91 8.67 -22.69
N ARG A 143 1.84 9.34 -22.32
CA ARG A 143 1.86 10.70 -21.76
C ARG A 143 2.59 10.77 -20.43
N ILE A 144 2.40 9.78 -19.54
CA ILE A 144 3.16 9.65 -18.30
C ILE A 144 4.66 9.58 -18.61
N LYS A 145 5.04 8.71 -19.55
CA LYS A 145 6.45 8.54 -19.93
C LYS A 145 7.07 9.82 -20.48
N GLU A 146 6.34 10.53 -21.33
CA GLU A 146 6.79 11.81 -21.94
C GLU A 146 6.99 12.91 -20.89
N LYS A 147 6.05 13.06 -19.95
CA LYS A 147 6.10 14.12 -18.95
C LYS A 147 7.06 13.85 -17.80
N THR A 148 7.08 12.62 -17.31
CA THR A 148 7.75 12.29 -16.05
C THR A 148 8.96 11.37 -16.20
N GLY A 149 9.14 10.76 -17.37
CA GLY A 149 10.13 9.70 -17.59
C GLY A 149 9.74 8.35 -16.95
N LEU A 150 8.68 8.30 -16.15
CA LEU A 150 8.21 7.08 -15.48
C LEU A 150 7.52 6.13 -16.45
N THR A 151 7.62 4.84 -16.18
CA THR A 151 6.92 3.81 -16.95
C THR A 151 5.87 3.15 -16.07
N ALA A 152 4.70 2.86 -16.64
CA ALA A 152 3.59 2.25 -15.92
C ALA A 152 3.08 0.98 -16.61
N THR A 153 2.27 0.21 -15.88
CA THR A 153 1.43 -0.89 -16.37
C THR A 153 -0.03 -0.51 -16.23
N ALA A 154 -0.88 -1.02 -17.11
CA ALA A 154 -2.32 -0.82 -17.01
C ALA A 154 -3.09 -2.12 -17.14
N GLY A 155 -4.12 -2.27 -16.32
CA GLY A 155 -5.14 -3.30 -16.44
C GLY A 155 -6.48 -2.68 -16.78
N ILE A 156 -7.21 -3.28 -17.69
CA ILE A 156 -8.53 -2.82 -18.14
C ILE A 156 -9.56 -3.89 -17.77
N GLY A 157 -10.67 -3.47 -17.19
CA GLY A 157 -11.73 -4.39 -16.81
C GLY A 157 -13.11 -3.72 -16.70
N PRO A 158 -14.18 -4.51 -16.62
CA PRO A 158 -15.54 -4.00 -16.51
C PRO A 158 -15.90 -3.42 -15.13
N ASN A 159 -15.04 -3.63 -14.13
CA ASN A 159 -15.15 -3.12 -12.77
C ASN A 159 -13.76 -2.93 -12.15
N LEU A 160 -13.71 -2.35 -10.95
CA LEU A 160 -12.45 -1.99 -10.27
C LEU A 160 -11.59 -3.22 -9.98
N MET A 161 -12.20 -4.29 -9.48
CA MET A 161 -11.51 -5.52 -9.14
C MET A 161 -10.91 -6.19 -10.38
N MET A 162 -11.69 -6.37 -11.46
CA MET A 162 -11.22 -7.03 -12.68
C MET A 162 -10.09 -6.23 -13.36
N ALA A 163 -10.17 -4.89 -13.38
CA ALA A 163 -9.11 -4.03 -13.90
C ALA A 163 -7.82 -4.18 -13.08
N LYS A 164 -7.94 -4.16 -11.75
CA LYS A 164 -6.80 -4.33 -10.84
C LYS A 164 -6.14 -5.70 -10.99
N VAL A 165 -6.92 -6.76 -11.07
CA VAL A 165 -6.40 -8.13 -11.21
C VAL A 165 -5.77 -8.34 -12.59
N ALA A 166 -6.36 -7.83 -13.66
CA ALA A 166 -5.77 -7.86 -15.00
C ALA A 166 -4.39 -7.17 -15.03
N MET A 167 -4.27 -6.03 -14.33
CA MET A 167 -3.00 -5.32 -14.19
C MET A 167 -1.95 -6.15 -13.44
N ASP A 168 -2.32 -6.74 -12.31
CA ASP A 168 -1.36 -7.46 -11.46
C ASP A 168 -0.92 -8.80 -12.02
N ILE A 169 -1.81 -9.51 -12.72
CA ILE A 169 -1.55 -10.87 -13.23
C ILE A 169 -0.92 -10.81 -14.63
N ASP A 170 -1.52 -10.07 -15.56
CA ASP A 170 -1.15 -10.16 -16.98
C ASP A 170 -0.32 -8.96 -17.47
N ALA A 171 -0.67 -7.72 -17.09
CA ALA A 171 -0.08 -6.53 -17.72
C ALA A 171 1.44 -6.41 -17.55
N LYS A 172 1.98 -6.99 -16.47
CA LYS A 172 3.43 -6.99 -16.18
C LYS A 172 4.22 -7.92 -17.12
N HIS A 173 3.54 -8.83 -17.83
CA HIS A 173 4.14 -9.86 -18.66
C HIS A 173 3.91 -9.67 -20.17
N VAL A 174 3.14 -8.64 -20.56
CA VAL A 174 2.84 -8.34 -21.97
C VAL A 174 3.67 -7.17 -22.49
N LYS A 175 3.96 -7.19 -23.82
CA LYS A 175 4.87 -6.24 -24.48
C LYS A 175 4.49 -4.77 -24.28
N ASN A 176 3.21 -4.44 -24.32
CA ASN A 176 2.73 -3.05 -24.18
C ASN A 176 2.41 -2.65 -22.75
N ASN A 177 2.64 -3.53 -21.76
CA ASN A 177 2.29 -3.32 -20.36
C ASN A 177 0.81 -3.04 -20.11
N ILE A 178 -0.08 -3.49 -21.01
CA ILE A 178 -1.53 -3.33 -20.91
C ILE A 178 -2.19 -4.69 -21.07
N ALA A 179 -3.02 -5.07 -20.09
CA ALA A 179 -3.86 -6.26 -20.18
C ALA A 179 -5.33 -5.84 -20.05
N LYS A 180 -6.19 -6.53 -20.78
CA LYS A 180 -7.63 -6.32 -20.72
C LYS A 180 -8.32 -7.63 -20.37
N TRP A 181 -9.17 -7.62 -19.35
CA TRP A 181 -10.03 -8.73 -18.96
C TRP A 181 -11.50 -8.33 -19.11
N THR A 182 -12.30 -9.29 -19.53
CA THR A 182 -13.75 -9.21 -19.65
C THR A 182 -14.39 -10.27 -18.76
N TYR A 183 -15.71 -10.33 -18.71
CA TYR A 183 -16.40 -11.38 -17.97
C TYR A 183 -16.16 -12.79 -18.56
N ASP A 184 -15.78 -12.90 -19.83
CA ASP A 184 -15.40 -14.17 -20.45
C ASP A 184 -14.09 -14.73 -19.89
N ASP A 185 -13.25 -13.87 -19.28
CA ASP A 185 -11.99 -14.25 -18.65
C ASP A 185 -12.16 -14.78 -17.21
N VAL A 186 -13.38 -14.73 -16.64
CA VAL A 186 -13.62 -15.15 -15.25
C VAL A 186 -13.28 -16.63 -15.07
N GLU A 187 -13.86 -17.51 -15.87
CA GLU A 187 -13.61 -18.94 -15.74
C GLU A 187 -12.23 -19.36 -16.23
N THR A 188 -11.72 -18.70 -17.27
CA THR A 188 -10.50 -19.10 -17.96
C THR A 188 -9.22 -18.52 -17.35
N LYS A 189 -9.31 -17.36 -16.66
CA LYS A 189 -8.15 -16.69 -16.05
C LYS A 189 -8.34 -16.45 -14.56
N LEU A 190 -9.44 -15.79 -14.14
CA LEU A 190 -9.64 -15.43 -12.74
C LEU A 190 -9.69 -16.68 -11.85
N TRP A 191 -10.45 -17.71 -12.24
CA TRP A 191 -10.57 -18.95 -11.46
C TRP A 191 -9.26 -19.74 -11.35
N GLU A 192 -8.34 -19.58 -12.29
CA GLU A 192 -7.04 -20.28 -12.32
C GLU A 192 -5.99 -19.62 -11.41
N ILE A 193 -6.27 -18.47 -10.82
CA ILE A 193 -5.33 -17.79 -9.92
C ILE A 193 -5.03 -18.67 -8.71
N THR A 194 -3.74 -18.99 -8.55
CA THR A 194 -3.15 -19.71 -7.43
C THR A 194 -1.69 -19.25 -7.22
N PRO A 195 -1.17 -19.15 -6.00
CA PRO A 195 -1.87 -19.21 -4.71
C PRO A 195 -2.93 -18.09 -4.57
N LEU A 196 -3.86 -18.27 -3.62
CA LEU A 196 -4.95 -17.31 -3.42
C LEU A 196 -4.47 -15.88 -3.11
N SER A 197 -3.32 -15.74 -2.46
CA SER A 197 -2.70 -14.45 -2.14
C SER A 197 -2.23 -13.62 -3.35
N LYS A 198 -2.27 -14.18 -4.56
CA LYS A 198 -2.10 -13.40 -5.81
C LYS A 198 -3.34 -12.59 -6.19
N MET A 199 -4.51 -12.97 -5.64
CA MET A 199 -5.74 -12.20 -5.83
C MET A 199 -5.73 -10.97 -4.95
N TRP A 200 -6.07 -9.84 -5.53
CA TRP A 200 -6.26 -8.59 -4.78
C TRP A 200 -7.28 -8.79 -3.64
N GLY A 201 -6.97 -8.28 -2.44
CA GLY A 201 -7.77 -8.44 -1.24
C GLY A 201 -7.50 -9.70 -0.41
N ILE A 202 -6.75 -10.67 -0.92
CA ILE A 202 -6.39 -11.89 -0.18
C ILE A 202 -4.95 -11.83 0.31
N GLY A 203 -4.77 -11.55 1.62
CA GLY A 203 -3.46 -11.64 2.26
C GLY A 203 -3.14 -13.05 2.76
N SER A 204 -1.89 -13.28 3.19
CA SER A 204 -1.41 -14.60 3.65
C SER A 204 -2.24 -15.24 4.75
N ARG A 205 -2.81 -14.44 5.67
CA ARG A 205 -3.69 -14.96 6.74
C ARG A 205 -5.02 -15.45 6.19
N MET A 206 -5.64 -14.69 5.27
CA MET A 206 -6.89 -15.09 4.63
C MET A 206 -6.67 -16.32 3.76
N GLU A 207 -5.58 -16.36 2.98
CA GLU A 207 -5.19 -17.55 2.21
C GLU A 207 -5.04 -18.78 3.10
N SER A 208 -4.32 -18.67 4.23
CA SER A 208 -4.19 -19.78 5.19
C SER A 208 -5.54 -20.27 5.72
N ASN A 209 -6.47 -19.35 6.00
CA ASN A 209 -7.80 -19.71 6.49
C ASN A 209 -8.66 -20.35 5.40
N LEU A 210 -8.60 -19.88 4.17
CA LEU A 210 -9.29 -20.47 3.01
C LEU A 210 -8.73 -21.85 2.67
N ASN A 211 -7.40 -22.01 2.72
CA ASN A 211 -6.73 -23.29 2.52
C ASN A 211 -7.17 -24.37 3.53
N LYS A 212 -7.47 -23.99 4.78
CA LYS A 212 -8.03 -24.91 5.79
C LYS A 212 -9.45 -25.40 5.43
N LEU A 213 -10.16 -24.68 4.56
CA LEU A 213 -11.44 -25.10 3.99
C LEU A 213 -11.30 -25.92 2.69
N GLY A 214 -10.06 -26.20 2.27
CA GLY A 214 -9.77 -26.89 1.01
C GLY A 214 -9.77 -25.99 -0.22
N LEU A 215 -9.96 -24.66 -0.07
CA LEU A 215 -10.01 -23.71 -1.17
C LEU A 215 -8.58 -23.26 -1.52
N LYS A 216 -8.11 -23.57 -2.72
CA LYS A 216 -6.71 -23.31 -3.17
C LYS A 216 -6.60 -22.43 -4.40
N LYS A 217 -7.67 -22.35 -5.19
CA LYS A 217 -7.81 -21.50 -6.37
C LYS A 217 -8.99 -20.55 -6.19
N ILE A 218 -8.98 -19.45 -6.93
CA ILE A 218 -10.12 -18.51 -6.92
C ILE A 218 -11.41 -19.19 -7.39
N GLY A 219 -11.34 -20.09 -8.37
CA GLY A 219 -12.48 -20.90 -8.80
C GLY A 219 -13.08 -21.77 -7.70
N ASP A 220 -12.30 -22.20 -6.70
CA ASP A 220 -12.84 -22.93 -5.55
C ASP A 220 -13.70 -22.02 -4.68
N ILE A 221 -13.30 -20.76 -4.50
CA ILE A 221 -14.08 -19.75 -3.76
C ILE A 221 -15.37 -19.44 -4.52
N ALA A 222 -15.30 -19.25 -5.84
CA ALA A 222 -16.46 -18.96 -6.68
C ALA A 222 -17.56 -20.05 -6.62
N LYS A 223 -17.13 -21.30 -6.51
CA LYS A 223 -18.01 -22.48 -6.43
C LYS A 223 -18.41 -22.84 -5.00
N TYR A 224 -17.81 -22.22 -4.00
CA TYR A 224 -18.13 -22.48 -2.59
C TYR A 224 -19.45 -21.83 -2.19
N ASP A 225 -20.04 -22.31 -1.09
CA ASP A 225 -21.27 -21.73 -0.55
C ASP A 225 -21.02 -20.33 0.01
N ARG A 226 -21.69 -19.33 -0.58
CA ARG A 226 -21.56 -17.91 -0.20
C ARG A 226 -21.95 -17.67 1.27
N TYR A 227 -23.01 -18.35 1.74
CA TYR A 227 -23.52 -18.17 3.10
C TYR A 227 -22.54 -18.71 4.14
N LYS A 228 -21.87 -19.85 3.85
CA LYS A 228 -20.81 -20.38 4.71
C LYS A 228 -19.59 -19.49 4.75
N LEU A 229 -19.22 -18.85 3.63
CA LEU A 229 -18.14 -17.85 3.62
C LEU A 229 -18.50 -16.62 4.46
N LYS A 230 -19.74 -16.14 4.33
CA LYS A 230 -20.26 -15.01 5.12
C LYS A 230 -20.32 -15.33 6.61
N GLU A 231 -20.78 -16.51 6.98
CA GLU A 231 -20.82 -16.99 8.37
C GLU A 231 -19.42 -17.02 9.00
N LYS A 232 -18.44 -17.49 8.24
CA LYS A 232 -17.07 -17.68 8.75
C LYS A 232 -16.22 -16.42 8.74
N PHE A 233 -16.36 -15.56 7.73
CA PHE A 233 -15.50 -14.39 7.50
C PHE A 233 -16.25 -13.07 7.48
N GLY A 234 -17.55 -13.07 7.76
CA GLY A 234 -18.38 -11.87 7.74
C GLY A 234 -18.57 -11.30 6.33
N VAL A 235 -18.71 -9.98 6.26
CA VAL A 235 -18.89 -9.24 4.99
C VAL A 235 -17.76 -9.52 4.01
N ILE A 236 -16.51 -9.64 4.50
CA ILE A 236 -15.33 -9.94 3.66
C ILE A 236 -15.48 -11.30 2.98
N GLY A 237 -16.05 -12.31 3.66
CA GLY A 237 -16.28 -13.63 3.06
C GLY A 237 -17.28 -13.58 1.92
N GLU A 238 -18.34 -12.80 2.06
CA GLU A 238 -19.33 -12.58 1.01
C GLU A 238 -18.74 -11.79 -0.17
N GLU A 239 -17.95 -10.77 0.10
CA GLU A 239 -17.24 -9.98 -0.89
C GLU A 239 -16.24 -10.83 -1.70
N LEU A 240 -15.47 -11.69 -1.04
CA LEU A 240 -14.56 -12.63 -1.70
C LEU A 240 -15.32 -13.57 -2.66
N TRP A 241 -16.51 -14.00 -2.32
CA TRP A 241 -17.33 -14.81 -3.21
C TRP A 241 -17.77 -14.04 -4.46
N TYR A 242 -18.21 -12.78 -4.29
CA TYR A 242 -18.54 -11.92 -5.42
C TYR A 242 -17.34 -11.65 -6.31
N HIS A 243 -16.21 -11.28 -5.73
CA HIS A 243 -14.97 -11.03 -6.47
C HIS A 243 -14.48 -12.28 -7.22
N ALA A 244 -14.58 -13.47 -6.61
CA ALA A 244 -14.24 -14.72 -7.29
C ALA A 244 -15.14 -15.03 -8.49
N ASN A 245 -16.36 -14.49 -8.52
CA ASN A 245 -17.27 -14.54 -9.66
C ASN A 245 -17.16 -13.34 -10.62
N GLY A 246 -16.11 -12.52 -10.50
CA GLY A 246 -15.90 -11.37 -11.34
C GLY A 246 -16.82 -10.17 -11.02
N ILE A 247 -17.56 -10.21 -9.93
CA ILE A 247 -18.56 -9.19 -9.55
C ILE A 247 -17.94 -8.21 -8.56
N ASP A 248 -17.97 -6.92 -8.92
CA ASP A 248 -17.61 -5.80 -8.05
C ASP A 248 -18.51 -4.60 -8.41
N LEU A 249 -19.36 -4.22 -7.47
CA LEU A 249 -20.34 -3.14 -7.63
C LEU A 249 -19.79 -1.79 -7.18
N SER A 250 -18.60 -1.75 -6.58
CA SER A 250 -17.97 -0.52 -6.07
C SER A 250 -17.81 0.51 -7.18
N LYS A 251 -18.02 1.77 -6.84
CA LYS A 251 -17.82 2.92 -7.74
C LYS A 251 -16.69 3.79 -7.21
N ILE A 252 -16.03 4.53 -8.09
CA ILE A 252 -15.00 5.48 -7.67
C ILE A 252 -15.59 6.53 -6.70
N SER A 253 -16.83 6.97 -6.93
CA SER A 253 -17.54 7.87 -6.02
C SER A 253 -17.68 7.36 -4.59
N ASP A 254 -17.70 6.04 -4.39
CA ASP A 254 -17.85 5.44 -3.05
C ASP A 254 -16.62 5.68 -2.16
N PHE A 255 -15.47 6.00 -2.76
CA PHE A 255 -14.22 6.32 -2.04
C PHE A 255 -14.08 7.80 -1.68
N ASN A 256 -15.00 8.67 -2.13
CA ASN A 256 -15.00 10.12 -1.84
C ASN A 256 -15.65 10.44 -0.49
N TYR A 257 -15.34 9.67 0.55
CA TYR A 257 -15.82 9.96 1.90
C TYR A 257 -14.74 10.57 2.78
N ALA A 258 -15.12 11.51 3.62
CA ALA A 258 -14.24 12.01 4.68
C ALA A 258 -14.34 11.08 5.89
N PRO A 259 -13.25 10.45 6.33
CA PRO A 259 -13.28 9.61 7.53
C PRO A 259 -13.69 10.45 8.74
N LYS A 260 -14.61 9.90 9.55
CA LYS A 260 -15.11 10.56 10.78
C LYS A 260 -13.97 10.79 11.78
N ASP A 261 -13.09 9.81 11.90
CA ASP A 261 -11.95 9.87 12.80
C ASP A 261 -10.64 9.86 11.99
N LYS A 262 -9.75 10.78 12.33
CA LYS A 262 -8.40 10.83 11.79
C LYS A 262 -7.40 10.52 12.89
N SER A 263 -6.28 9.90 12.52
CA SER A 263 -5.18 9.63 13.43
C SER A 263 -3.83 9.82 12.73
N ILE A 264 -2.83 10.14 13.54
CA ILE A 264 -1.42 10.07 13.09
C ILE A 264 -0.69 9.06 13.95
N SER A 265 0.23 8.33 13.37
CA SER A 265 0.99 7.32 14.11
C SER A 265 2.46 7.30 13.71
N HIS A 266 3.26 6.78 14.62
CA HIS A 266 4.67 6.45 14.42
C HIS A 266 4.95 5.09 15.04
N SER A 267 5.60 4.23 14.27
CA SER A 267 6.02 2.90 14.74
C SER A 267 7.45 2.65 14.31
N GLN A 268 8.25 2.18 15.27
CA GLN A 268 9.69 1.95 15.04
C GLN A 268 10.05 0.52 15.45
N VAL A 269 10.67 -0.22 14.51
CA VAL A 269 11.35 -1.48 14.81
C VAL A 269 12.78 -1.14 15.19
N LEU A 270 13.19 -1.56 16.40
CA LEU A 270 14.47 -1.23 16.97
C LEU A 270 15.59 -2.11 16.39
N PHE A 271 16.82 -1.60 16.32
CA PHE A 271 17.97 -2.31 15.76
C PHE A 271 18.40 -3.53 16.57
N LYS A 272 18.26 -3.44 17.88
CA LYS A 272 18.56 -4.48 18.87
C LYS A 272 17.41 -4.58 19.86
N ASP A 273 17.45 -5.53 20.73
CA ASP A 273 16.54 -5.61 21.86
C ASP A 273 16.92 -4.56 22.90
N TYR A 274 15.91 -3.92 23.47
CA TYR A 274 16.03 -2.92 24.52
C TYR A 274 15.33 -3.43 25.77
N ASN A 275 15.82 -3.03 26.95
CA ASN A 275 15.12 -3.21 28.22
C ASN A 275 14.22 -2.01 28.53
N GLY A 276 13.48 -2.06 29.65
CA GLY A 276 12.54 -1.02 30.04
C GLY A 276 13.17 0.36 30.18
N ASP A 277 14.32 0.48 30.84
CA ASP A 277 14.99 1.75 31.06
C ASP A 277 15.47 2.41 29.78
N ASN A 278 16.09 1.60 28.92
CA ASN A 278 16.66 2.11 27.67
C ASN A 278 15.62 2.49 26.61
N VAL A 279 14.41 1.91 26.66
CA VAL A 279 13.35 2.23 25.71
C VAL A 279 12.66 3.57 26.00
N ILE A 280 12.73 4.06 27.25
CA ILE A 280 12.09 5.31 27.66
C ILE A 280 12.56 6.50 26.82
N LEU A 281 13.85 6.58 26.50
CA LEU A 281 14.39 7.62 25.63
C LEU A 281 13.76 7.56 24.24
N ILE A 282 13.62 6.37 23.66
CA ILE A 282 13.00 6.16 22.36
C ILE A 282 11.53 6.58 22.38
N ILE A 283 10.79 6.24 23.43
CA ILE A 283 9.39 6.68 23.62
C ILE A 283 9.31 8.20 23.59
N LYS A 284 10.18 8.90 24.34
CA LYS A 284 10.23 10.37 24.40
C LYS A 284 10.53 10.99 23.02
N GLU A 285 11.52 10.47 22.31
CA GLU A 285 11.85 10.92 20.95
C GLU A 285 10.69 10.71 19.97
N MET A 286 10.01 9.57 20.05
CA MET A 286 8.84 9.28 19.20
C MET A 286 7.65 10.19 19.53
N CYS A 287 7.43 10.52 20.81
CA CYS A 287 6.42 11.49 21.22
C CYS A 287 6.72 12.88 20.66
N ASP A 288 7.98 13.35 20.74
CA ASP A 288 8.38 14.65 20.20
C ASP A 288 8.13 14.73 18.68
N VAL A 289 8.52 13.70 17.93
CA VAL A 289 8.28 13.62 16.47
C VAL A 289 6.78 13.71 16.16
N LEU A 290 5.93 12.96 16.90
CA LEU A 290 4.49 12.93 16.64
C LEU A 290 3.81 14.25 17.02
N THR A 291 4.16 14.83 18.16
CA THR A 291 3.56 16.08 18.63
C THR A 291 3.99 17.27 17.76
N LYS A 292 5.22 17.26 17.23
CA LYS A 292 5.64 18.23 16.22
C LYS A 292 4.76 18.15 14.96
N ARG A 293 4.48 16.94 14.48
CA ARG A 293 3.56 16.72 13.35
C ARG A 293 2.13 17.17 13.68
N LEU A 294 1.64 16.86 14.88
CA LEU A 294 0.31 17.24 15.34
C LEU A 294 0.14 18.76 15.33
N ARG A 295 1.07 19.50 15.94
CA ARG A 295 1.10 20.97 15.94
C ARG A 295 1.22 21.57 14.54
N ALA A 296 2.03 20.98 13.65
CA ALA A 296 2.15 21.43 12.26
C ALA A 296 0.82 21.28 11.48
N MET A 297 -0.08 20.43 11.95
CA MET A 297 -1.43 20.25 11.38
C MET A 297 -2.48 21.14 12.07
N ASN A 298 -2.11 21.96 13.07
CA ASN A 298 -3.01 22.72 13.92
C ASN A 298 -4.05 21.84 14.61
N LYS A 299 -3.63 20.67 15.16
CA LYS A 299 -4.52 19.69 15.77
C LYS A 299 -4.11 19.35 17.20
N CYS A 300 -5.11 19.02 18.01
CA CYS A 300 -5.00 18.35 19.29
C CYS A 300 -5.46 16.90 19.20
N THR A 301 -5.02 16.06 20.12
CA THR A 301 -5.42 14.65 20.23
C THR A 301 -6.21 14.39 21.51
N LYS A 302 -7.23 13.54 21.41
CA LYS A 302 -8.02 13.08 22.56
C LYS A 302 -7.78 11.61 22.89
N VAL A 303 -7.25 10.81 21.93
CA VAL A 303 -6.97 9.38 22.11
C VAL A 303 -5.50 9.11 21.87
N ILE A 304 -4.81 8.62 22.90
CA ILE A 304 -3.41 8.24 22.84
C ILE A 304 -3.35 6.72 22.91
N SER A 305 -2.73 6.12 21.89
CA SER A 305 -2.51 4.67 21.84
C SER A 305 -1.02 4.39 21.86
N PHE A 306 -0.64 3.44 22.70
CA PHE A 306 0.75 3.04 22.89
C PHE A 306 0.86 1.52 22.86
N GLY A 307 1.92 1.00 22.24
CA GLY A 307 2.17 -0.42 22.20
C GLY A 307 3.64 -0.79 22.03
N ILE A 308 3.98 -1.94 22.57
CA ILE A 308 5.29 -2.59 22.51
C ILE A 308 5.15 -3.93 21.77
N GLY A 309 6.12 -4.24 20.93
CA GLY A 309 6.36 -5.59 20.44
C GLY A 309 7.64 -6.13 21.04
N TYR A 310 7.57 -7.30 21.64
CA TYR A 310 8.72 -7.96 22.20
C TYR A 310 9.64 -8.54 21.13
N SER A 311 10.81 -9.01 21.53
CA SER A 311 11.78 -9.68 20.66
C SER A 311 11.16 -10.89 19.95
N ARG A 312 11.69 -11.25 18.77
CA ARG A 312 11.18 -12.41 18.03
C ARG A 312 11.34 -13.74 18.75
N SER A 313 12.34 -13.83 19.65
CA SER A 313 12.59 -15.03 20.45
C SER A 313 11.52 -15.25 21.54
N VAL A 314 10.91 -14.16 22.00
CA VAL A 314 9.85 -14.17 23.01
C VAL A 314 8.47 -14.15 22.34
N GLY A 315 8.30 -13.30 21.32
CA GLY A 315 7.00 -13.04 20.70
C GLY A 315 6.08 -12.17 21.55
N GLY A 316 4.88 -11.87 21.03
CA GLY A 316 3.88 -11.11 21.76
C GLY A 316 4.14 -9.61 21.81
N GLY A 317 3.53 -8.97 22.79
CA GLY A 317 3.50 -7.54 23.01
C GLY A 317 2.12 -7.08 23.45
N PHE A 318 1.97 -5.79 23.64
CA PHE A 318 0.68 -5.17 23.96
C PHE A 318 0.44 -3.91 23.15
N TYR A 319 -0.83 -3.52 23.07
CA TYR A 319 -1.26 -2.26 22.47
C TYR A 319 -2.52 -1.79 23.19
N HIS A 320 -2.44 -0.64 23.88
CA HIS A 320 -3.55 -0.08 24.64
C HIS A 320 -3.77 1.38 24.28
N SER A 321 -5.01 1.84 24.50
CA SER A 321 -5.41 3.21 24.24
C SER A 321 -5.93 3.85 25.53
N PHE A 322 -5.61 5.12 25.68
CA PHE A 322 -6.11 5.99 26.74
C PHE A 322 -6.88 7.15 26.10
N LYS A 323 -8.08 7.45 26.60
CA LYS A 323 -8.89 8.56 26.15
C LYS A 323 -8.84 9.67 27.20
N ARG A 324 -8.40 10.85 26.80
CA ARG A 324 -8.36 12.03 27.65
C ARG A 324 -9.72 12.73 27.68
N ASP A 325 -10.01 13.41 28.77
CA ASP A 325 -11.20 14.28 28.87
C ASP A 325 -10.98 15.57 28.06
N VAL A 326 -9.79 16.16 28.19
CA VAL A 326 -9.37 17.37 27.45
C VAL A 326 -8.37 16.99 26.34
N PRO A 327 -8.60 17.43 25.08
CA PRO A 327 -7.63 17.27 24.01
C PRO A 327 -6.33 18.02 24.32
N THR A 328 -5.20 17.53 23.81
CA THR A 328 -3.89 18.17 24.00
C THR A 328 -3.01 18.08 22.77
N SER A 329 -2.10 19.02 22.59
CA SER A 329 -0.96 18.98 21.66
C SER A 329 0.38 19.06 22.42
N ASP A 330 0.35 19.05 23.76
CA ASP A 330 1.54 19.12 24.61
C ASP A 330 2.33 17.82 24.60
N THR A 331 3.62 17.92 24.33
CA THR A 331 4.53 16.77 24.23
C THR A 331 4.67 16.04 25.58
N LYS A 332 4.75 16.78 26.69
CA LYS A 332 4.98 16.20 28.00
C LYS A 332 3.76 15.40 28.47
N GLU A 333 2.57 15.93 28.24
CA GLU A 333 1.32 15.24 28.58
C GLU A 333 1.15 13.95 27.79
N ILE A 334 1.34 14.00 26.46
CA ILE A 334 1.25 12.82 25.58
C ILE A 334 2.31 11.79 25.97
N CYS A 335 3.52 12.23 26.27
CA CYS A 335 4.60 11.34 26.71
C CYS A 335 4.27 10.67 28.04
N ASN A 336 3.75 11.42 29.01
CA ASN A 336 3.36 10.89 30.31
C ASN A 336 2.24 9.83 30.18
N ASP A 337 1.28 10.05 29.28
CA ASP A 337 0.22 9.06 29.01
C ASP A 337 0.79 7.78 28.36
N CYS A 338 1.75 7.91 27.44
CA CYS A 338 2.45 6.75 26.87
C CYS A 338 3.24 5.99 27.93
N LEU A 339 3.98 6.67 28.79
CA LEU A 339 4.75 6.08 29.88
C LEU A 339 3.83 5.41 30.92
N ARG A 340 2.70 6.02 31.24
CA ARG A 340 1.69 5.40 32.14
C ARG A 340 1.15 4.08 31.58
N ILE A 341 0.91 3.99 30.26
CA ILE A 341 0.52 2.72 29.61
C ILE A 341 1.69 1.74 29.65
N PHE A 342 2.91 2.21 29.38
CA PHE A 342 4.11 1.40 29.43
C PHE A 342 4.28 0.77 30.82
N ASP A 343 4.34 1.57 31.87
CA ASP A 343 4.56 1.09 33.25
C ASP A 343 3.48 0.10 33.72
N LYS A 344 2.25 0.28 33.25
CA LYS A 344 1.14 -0.60 33.62
C LYS A 344 1.19 -1.98 32.97
N TYR A 345 1.70 -2.08 31.73
CA TYR A 345 1.57 -3.31 30.92
C TYR A 345 2.90 -3.93 30.50
N TYR A 346 4.02 -3.33 30.86
CA TYR A 346 5.35 -3.88 30.56
C TYR A 346 5.68 -5.07 31.47
N GLU A 347 6.12 -6.17 30.88
CA GLU A 347 6.37 -7.45 31.57
C GLU A 347 7.87 -7.77 31.73
N ASP A 348 8.73 -6.75 31.67
CA ASP A 348 10.20 -6.89 31.75
C ASP A 348 10.82 -7.85 30.72
N LEU A 349 10.26 -7.85 29.53
CA LEU A 349 10.72 -8.66 28.40
C LEU A 349 11.47 -7.81 27.36
N PRO A 350 12.40 -8.39 26.58
CA PRO A 350 13.18 -7.66 25.57
C PRO A 350 12.28 -7.02 24.51
N ILE A 351 12.39 -5.70 24.33
CA ILE A 351 11.57 -4.88 23.44
C ILE A 351 12.23 -4.77 22.08
N ARG A 352 11.49 -5.05 20.99
CA ARG A 352 11.92 -4.91 19.59
C ARG A 352 11.15 -3.88 18.78
N LYS A 353 9.97 -3.47 19.22
CA LYS A 353 9.13 -2.51 18.52
C LYS A 353 8.44 -1.58 19.51
N VAL A 354 8.35 -0.30 19.15
CA VAL A 354 7.52 0.72 19.83
C VAL A 354 6.54 1.29 18.81
N SER A 355 5.30 1.52 19.24
CA SER A 355 4.24 2.11 18.40
C SER A 355 3.45 3.13 19.21
N ILE A 356 3.24 4.32 18.64
CA ILE A 356 2.43 5.39 19.22
C ILE A 356 1.46 5.87 18.16
N ALA A 357 0.19 6.06 18.53
CA ALA A 357 -0.80 6.68 17.68
C ALA A 357 -1.62 7.72 18.45
N LEU A 358 -1.91 8.82 17.77
CA LEU A 358 -2.71 9.94 18.27
C LEU A 358 -3.99 10.01 17.45
N GLY A 359 -5.13 9.76 18.08
CA GLY A 359 -6.46 9.71 17.47
C GLY A 359 -7.43 10.71 18.09
N GLY A 360 -8.68 10.71 17.59
CA GLY A 360 -9.68 11.68 18.06
C GLY A 360 -9.18 13.11 17.84
N LEU A 361 -8.66 13.39 16.63
CA LEU A 361 -8.05 14.68 16.31
C LEU A 361 -9.11 15.76 16.15
N SER A 362 -8.91 16.90 16.83
CA SER A 362 -9.70 18.13 16.71
C SER A 362 -8.81 19.32 16.37
N ASP A 363 -9.43 20.44 15.94
CA ASP A 363 -8.69 21.67 15.75
C ASP A 363 -8.12 22.20 17.07
N ASP A 364 -6.90 22.71 17.03
CA ASP A 364 -6.31 23.42 18.17
C ASP A 364 -6.91 24.81 18.24
N THR A 365 -7.80 25.03 19.20
CA THR A 365 -8.49 26.31 19.40
C THR A 365 -7.69 27.30 20.27
N GLY A 366 -6.46 26.91 20.66
CA GLY A 366 -5.61 27.73 21.52
C GLY A 366 -6.05 27.81 22.99
N MET A 367 -7.16 27.16 23.36
CA MET A 367 -7.59 27.03 24.76
C MET A 367 -7.00 25.76 25.39
N GLN A 368 -5.72 25.79 25.68
CA GLN A 368 -5.11 24.89 26.66
C GLN A 368 -4.97 25.68 27.96
N LEU A 369 -5.85 25.43 28.91
CA LEU A 369 -5.75 25.94 30.28
C LEU A 369 -4.70 25.13 31.05
#